data_674d8b28119e8290a5f1af7cd2138029
#
_entry.id   674d8b28119e8290a5f1af7cd2138029
#
_cell.length_a   1.000
_cell.length_b   1.000
_cell.length_c   1.000
_cell.angle_alpha   90.00
_cell.angle_beta   90.00
_cell.angle_gamma   90.00
#
_symmetry.space_group_name_H-M   'P 1'
#
loop_
_entity.id
_entity.type
_entity.pdbx_description
1 polymer ?
#
loop_
_entity_poly.entity_id
_entity_poly.type
_entity_poly.pdbx_seq_one_letter_code
_entity_poly.pdbx_strand_id
1 'polypeptide(L)'
;ILSEREDLKKLSSEGRIKILLLGEGAEEKEFDRSLADRTVRLNPLREDQGSDDAQVYKYQPVAGILRSLLSKSEVREESPAGKQSGKVPAEGFIGVASPVGRCGKTSFARTLAKLLGEEKKVLSFDLEAFSNLGGSSEKPFRYGLSDLLYAERVGLSVWEEEGEEPERFIEKQWGLDMAVPADSPEVIFETPPGEIIRALEKLFTTKAYQCAVLDLGTEYRLIREFLPKLGKLYVPTLADSQSQAKTAAFIAWVQKNSMKKELPVEAVLLPAVDPSIQADDPVEALLFGEMGAFVRKLMSGESSGDVRDGYGQK
;
A
#
# COMPACT_ATOMS: atom_id res chain seq x y z
N ILE A 1 28.59 -5.54 13.17
CA ILE A 1 29.45 -6.53 12.50
C ILE A 1 30.58 -6.82 13.49
N LEU A 2 30.59 -8.05 14.01
CA LEU A 2 31.61 -8.48 14.96
C LEU A 2 32.68 -9.24 14.17
N SER A 3 33.93 -8.92 14.37
CA SER A 3 35.06 -9.53 13.68
C SER A 3 35.81 -10.56 14.54
N GLU A 4 35.55 -10.60 15.85
CA GLU A 4 36.29 -11.44 16.78
C GLU A 4 35.36 -12.33 17.63
N ARG A 5 35.84 -13.55 17.96
CA ARG A 5 35.11 -14.55 18.77
C ARG A 5 34.83 -14.10 20.20
N GLU A 6 35.68 -13.25 20.76
CA GLU A 6 35.54 -12.74 22.12
C GLU A 6 34.33 -11.80 22.26
N ASP A 7 34.02 -11.03 21.21
CA ASP A 7 32.88 -10.13 21.18
C ASP A 7 31.55 -10.90 21.21
N LEU A 8 31.49 -12.06 20.52
CA LEU A 8 30.29 -12.91 20.52
C LEU A 8 30.03 -13.53 21.90
N LYS A 9 31.08 -13.98 22.60
CA LYS A 9 30.96 -14.52 23.95
C LYS A 9 30.50 -13.47 24.94
N LYS A 10 30.99 -12.23 24.79
CA LYS A 10 30.61 -11.09 25.63
C LYS A 10 29.13 -10.73 25.43
N LEU A 11 28.66 -10.64 24.19
CA LEU A 11 27.25 -10.40 23.87
C LEU A 11 26.33 -11.52 24.37
N SER A 12 26.75 -12.77 24.25
CA SER A 12 26.00 -13.92 24.76
C SER A 12 25.88 -13.93 26.29
N SER A 13 26.84 -13.33 27.00
CA SER A 13 26.79 -13.18 28.46
C SER A 13 25.85 -12.05 28.91
N GLU A 14 25.57 -11.06 28.05
CA GLU A 14 24.67 -9.92 28.30
C GLU A 14 23.20 -10.24 27.92
N GLY A 15 22.96 -11.26 27.12
CA GLY A 15 21.62 -11.69 26.70
C GLY A 15 21.63 -12.75 25.60
N ARG A 16 20.53 -13.47 25.45
CA ARG A 16 20.42 -14.55 24.47
C ARG A 16 20.32 -13.99 23.03
N ILE A 17 21.24 -14.39 22.16
CA ILE A 17 21.23 -14.01 20.75
C ILE A 17 20.12 -14.80 20.03
N LYS A 18 19.10 -14.12 19.50
CA LYS A 18 18.00 -14.77 18.78
C LYS A 18 18.42 -15.28 17.40
N ILE A 19 19.17 -14.48 16.65
CA ILE A 19 19.61 -14.84 15.29
C ILE A 19 21.06 -14.42 15.09
N LEU A 20 21.90 -15.35 14.65
CA LEU A 20 23.28 -15.12 14.27
C LEU A 20 23.42 -15.23 12.74
N LEU A 21 23.95 -14.19 12.10
CA LEU A 21 24.21 -14.15 10.67
C LEU A 21 25.69 -14.45 10.41
N LEU A 22 25.98 -15.50 9.65
CA LEU A 22 27.33 -15.88 9.26
C LEU A 22 27.62 -15.35 7.85
N GLY A 23 28.72 -14.60 7.73
CA GLY A 23 29.26 -14.12 6.45
C GLY A 23 30.09 -15.18 5.73
N GLU A 24 30.60 -14.81 4.54
CA GLU A 24 31.55 -15.61 3.77
C GLU A 24 32.86 -15.82 4.56
N GLY A 25 33.40 -17.05 4.57
CA GLY A 25 34.62 -17.41 5.28
C GLY A 25 34.42 -17.79 6.75
N ALA A 26 33.22 -17.70 7.30
CA ALA A 26 32.91 -18.23 8.62
C ALA A 26 32.72 -19.76 8.53
N GLU A 27 33.68 -20.55 9.03
CA GLU A 27 33.53 -22.02 9.10
C GLU A 27 32.58 -22.37 10.25
N GLU A 28 31.59 -23.21 9.96
CA GLU A 28 30.56 -23.67 10.94
C GLU A 28 31.16 -24.33 12.17
N LYS A 29 32.34 -24.99 12.02
CA LYS A 29 33.09 -25.66 13.09
C LYS A 29 33.67 -24.64 14.09
N GLU A 30 33.72 -23.41 13.76
CA GLU A 30 34.34 -22.36 14.57
C GLU A 30 33.36 -21.66 15.53
N PHE A 31 32.08 -21.86 15.35
CA PHE A 31 31.07 -21.20 16.18
C PHE A 31 30.24 -22.21 16.96
N ASP A 32 30.14 -21.96 18.25
CA ASP A 32 29.28 -22.75 19.13
C ASP A 32 27.81 -22.43 18.82
N ARG A 33 27.07 -23.40 18.27
CA ARG A 33 25.65 -23.27 17.94
C ARG A 33 24.78 -22.96 19.16
N SER A 34 25.28 -23.14 20.37
CA SER A 34 24.55 -22.83 21.61
C SER A 34 24.45 -21.31 21.91
N LEU A 35 25.22 -20.50 21.22
CA LEU A 35 25.27 -19.04 21.43
C LEU A 35 24.06 -18.30 20.87
N ALA A 36 23.33 -18.88 19.94
CA ALA A 36 22.17 -18.26 19.31
C ALA A 36 21.02 -19.26 19.12
N ASP A 37 19.77 -18.77 19.19
CA ASP A 37 18.60 -19.61 18.96
C ASP A 37 18.54 -20.09 17.50
N ARG A 38 19.09 -19.31 16.58
CA ARG A 38 19.11 -19.62 15.14
C ARG A 38 20.35 -19.02 14.46
N THR A 39 20.98 -19.83 13.60
CA THR A 39 22.11 -19.39 12.77
C THR A 39 21.68 -19.38 11.30
N VAL A 40 22.03 -18.35 10.56
CA VAL A 40 21.70 -18.18 9.14
C VAL A 40 22.93 -17.75 8.36
N ARG A 41 23.22 -18.43 7.25
CA ARG A 41 24.36 -18.13 6.38
C ARG A 41 23.96 -17.13 5.29
N LEU A 42 24.78 -16.12 5.08
CA LEU A 42 24.67 -15.18 3.96
C LEU A 42 25.42 -15.75 2.75
N ASN A 43 24.68 -16.11 1.69
CA ASN A 43 25.24 -16.69 0.46
C ASN A 43 25.39 -15.61 -0.62
N PRO A 44 26.56 -15.49 -1.29
CA PRO A 44 26.76 -14.57 -2.42
C PRO A 44 26.07 -15.05 -3.70
N LEU A 45 25.76 -16.34 -3.82
CA LEU A 45 25.07 -16.91 -4.98
C LEU A 45 23.57 -17.03 -4.73
N ARG A 46 22.79 -16.77 -5.76
CA ARG A 46 21.33 -16.93 -5.77
C ARG A 46 21.02 -18.37 -6.20
N GLU A 47 21.28 -19.34 -5.33
CA GLU A 47 20.92 -20.73 -5.60
C GLU A 47 19.51 -21.04 -5.09
N ASP A 48 18.79 -21.86 -5.86
CA ASP A 48 17.44 -22.32 -5.55
C ASP A 48 17.42 -23.17 -4.27
N GLN A 49 16.38 -22.97 -3.51
CA GLN A 49 16.13 -23.51 -2.18
C GLN A 49 16.09 -25.05 -2.20
N GLY A 50 17.10 -25.69 -1.64
CA GLY A 50 17.16 -27.16 -1.59
C GLY A 50 17.88 -27.77 -0.39
N SER A 51 18.26 -27.03 0.65
CA SER A 51 18.87 -27.60 1.84
C SER A 51 18.28 -27.02 3.12
N ASP A 52 18.22 -27.87 4.16
CA ASP A 52 17.61 -27.61 5.48
C ASP A 52 18.28 -26.50 6.29
N ASP A 53 19.40 -25.95 5.84
CA ASP A 53 20.09 -24.81 6.45
C ASP A 53 19.55 -23.48 5.90
N ALA A 54 19.13 -22.60 6.81
CA ALA A 54 18.59 -21.28 6.48
C ALA A 54 19.65 -20.43 5.80
N GLN A 55 19.62 -20.39 4.48
CA GLN A 55 20.49 -19.53 3.66
C GLN A 55 19.72 -18.29 3.19
N VAL A 56 20.39 -17.15 3.20
CA VAL A 56 19.82 -15.87 2.75
C VAL A 56 20.81 -15.22 1.79
N TYR A 57 20.31 -14.74 0.64
CA TYR A 57 21.15 -14.06 -0.34
C TYR A 57 21.76 -12.77 0.24
N LYS A 58 23.10 -12.64 0.16
CA LYS A 58 23.89 -11.57 0.80
C LYS A 58 23.63 -10.19 0.18
N TYR A 59 23.52 -10.11 -1.15
CA TYR A 59 23.40 -8.84 -1.88
C TYR A 59 21.95 -8.45 -2.12
N GLN A 60 21.20 -8.26 -1.05
CA GLN A 60 19.85 -7.75 -1.05
C GLN A 60 19.70 -6.66 0.02
N PRO A 61 18.69 -5.78 -0.07
CA PRO A 61 18.44 -4.77 0.96
C PRO A 61 18.29 -5.41 2.34
N VAL A 62 18.78 -4.75 3.38
CA VAL A 62 18.72 -5.23 4.79
C VAL A 62 17.30 -5.63 5.18
N ALA A 63 16.29 -4.88 4.72
CA ALA A 63 14.87 -5.24 4.93
C ALA A 63 14.49 -6.59 4.29
N GLY A 64 15.11 -6.98 3.18
CA GLY A 64 14.92 -8.29 2.55
C GLY A 64 15.53 -9.42 3.39
N ILE A 65 16.74 -9.19 3.93
CA ILE A 65 17.41 -10.13 4.84
C ILE A 65 16.54 -10.35 6.09
N LEU A 66 16.13 -9.28 6.76
CA LEU A 66 15.28 -9.33 7.95
C LEU A 66 13.95 -10.06 7.68
N ARG A 67 13.31 -9.80 6.54
CA ARG A 67 12.08 -10.49 6.15
C ARG A 67 12.28 -12.00 5.99
N SER A 68 13.36 -12.43 5.32
CA SER A 68 13.69 -13.84 5.15
C SER A 68 13.99 -14.53 6.50
N LEU A 69 14.50 -13.78 7.49
CA LEU A 69 14.76 -14.26 8.83
C LEU A 69 13.49 -14.41 9.66
N LEU A 70 12.57 -13.46 9.55
CA LEU A 70 11.33 -13.44 10.34
C LEU A 70 10.26 -14.39 9.80
N SER A 71 10.18 -14.56 8.47
CA SER A 71 9.17 -15.42 7.82
C SER A 71 9.33 -16.93 8.10
N LYS A 72 10.48 -17.36 8.59
CA LYS A 72 10.74 -18.78 8.92
C LYS A 72 10.52 -19.13 10.40
N SER A 73 10.03 -18.21 11.23
CA SER A 73 9.83 -18.43 12.67
C SER A 73 8.41 -18.83 13.10
N GLU A 74 7.46 -18.93 12.14
CA GLU A 74 6.10 -19.39 12.47
C GLU A 74 5.80 -20.73 11.80
N VAL A 75 5.47 -21.69 12.65
CA VAL A 75 5.10 -23.07 12.37
C VAL A 75 3.84 -23.15 11.52
N ARG A 76 3.84 -24.09 10.59
CA ARG A 76 2.75 -24.55 9.73
C ARG A 76 1.39 -24.61 10.44
N GLU A 77 0.40 -23.99 9.86
CA GLU A 77 -0.94 -24.54 9.77
C GLU A 77 -1.41 -24.46 8.32
N GLU A 78 -1.67 -25.61 7.76
CA GLU A 78 -2.26 -25.79 6.44
C GLU A 78 -3.74 -25.36 6.50
N SER A 79 -4.15 -24.52 5.58
CA SER A 79 -5.55 -24.37 5.23
C SER A 79 -5.74 -24.04 3.75
N PRO A 80 -6.76 -24.62 3.13
CA PRO A 80 -6.84 -24.77 1.69
C PRO A 80 -7.20 -23.48 0.99
N ALA A 81 -6.65 -23.30 -0.21
CA ALA A 81 -6.97 -22.24 -1.14
C ALA A 81 -8.47 -22.14 -1.40
N GLY A 82 -9.12 -21.22 -0.70
CA GLY A 82 -10.51 -20.80 -0.94
C GLY A 82 -10.52 -19.52 -1.75
N LYS A 83 -11.04 -19.60 -2.95
CA LYS A 83 -11.37 -18.47 -3.82
C LYS A 83 -12.30 -17.52 -3.06
N GLN A 84 -11.79 -16.36 -2.61
CA GLN A 84 -12.63 -15.25 -2.18
C GLN A 84 -12.59 -14.14 -3.23
N SER A 85 -13.53 -14.23 -4.17
CA SER A 85 -13.98 -13.10 -4.95
C SER A 85 -14.67 -12.10 -4.00
N GLY A 86 -14.10 -10.99 -3.79
CA GLY A 86 -14.53 -9.70 -3.94
C GLY A 86 -15.45 -8.98 -3.01
N LYS A 87 -15.61 -9.19 -1.73
CA LYS A 87 -16.27 -8.14 -0.92
C LYS A 87 -15.31 -6.98 -0.64
N VAL A 88 -15.79 -5.74 -0.85
CA VAL A 88 -15.08 -4.53 -0.40
C VAL A 88 -14.91 -4.63 1.12
N PRO A 89 -13.71 -4.37 1.67
CA PRO A 89 -13.50 -4.37 3.12
C PRO A 89 -14.52 -3.47 3.81
N ALA A 90 -15.07 -3.95 4.91
CA ALA A 90 -16.04 -3.17 5.66
C ALA A 90 -15.39 -1.96 6.34
N GLU A 91 -14.10 -2.05 6.68
CA GLU A 91 -13.35 -1.04 7.43
C GLU A 91 -11.88 -1.00 6.95
N GLY A 92 -11.23 0.16 7.14
CA GLY A 92 -9.81 0.33 6.89
C GLY A 92 -9.47 1.01 5.56
N PHE A 93 -8.25 0.78 5.06
CA PHE A 93 -7.73 1.42 3.86
C PHE A 93 -7.95 0.58 2.60
N ILE A 94 -8.51 1.19 1.58
CA ILE A 94 -8.65 0.62 0.22
C ILE A 94 -7.73 1.40 -0.71
N GLY A 95 -6.77 0.72 -1.33
CA GLY A 95 -5.86 1.32 -2.29
C GLY A 95 -6.38 1.21 -3.72
N VAL A 96 -6.13 2.24 -4.51
CA VAL A 96 -6.27 2.24 -5.96
C VAL A 96 -4.93 2.64 -6.55
N ALA A 97 -4.28 1.75 -7.28
CA ALA A 97 -2.98 2.00 -7.89
C ALA A 97 -2.87 1.28 -9.23
N SER A 98 -2.13 1.84 -10.16
CA SER A 98 -1.93 1.20 -11.47
C SER A 98 -0.56 1.58 -12.05
N PRO A 99 0.12 0.64 -12.72
CA PRO A 99 1.31 0.93 -13.50
C PRO A 99 0.96 1.56 -14.87
N VAL A 100 -0.34 1.68 -15.17
CA VAL A 100 -0.86 2.20 -16.45
C VAL A 100 -1.43 3.59 -16.22
N GLY A 101 -0.96 4.57 -17.02
CA GLY A 101 -1.53 5.91 -17.03
C GLY A 101 -2.87 5.96 -17.75
N ARG A 102 -3.71 6.95 -17.38
CA ARG A 102 -5.00 7.24 -18.05
C ARG A 102 -6.00 6.08 -18.07
N CYS A 103 -5.86 5.13 -17.16
CA CYS A 103 -6.78 3.99 -17.01
C CYS A 103 -7.99 4.28 -16.11
N GLY A 104 -8.22 5.54 -15.71
CA GLY A 104 -9.38 5.94 -14.91
C GLY A 104 -9.23 5.76 -13.38
N LYS A 105 -8.00 5.60 -12.85
CA LYS A 105 -7.75 5.42 -11.40
C LYS A 105 -8.51 6.40 -10.52
N THR A 106 -8.27 7.70 -10.74
CA THR A 106 -8.83 8.78 -9.94
C THR A 106 -10.36 8.81 -10.01
N SER A 107 -10.92 8.67 -11.22
CA SER A 107 -12.38 8.58 -11.41
C SER A 107 -12.97 7.40 -10.65
N PHE A 108 -12.33 6.23 -10.74
CA PHE A 108 -12.73 5.03 -10.02
C PHE A 108 -12.63 5.23 -8.50
N ALA A 109 -11.50 5.76 -8.00
CA ALA A 109 -11.30 5.99 -6.57
C ALA A 109 -12.35 6.94 -5.98
N ARG A 110 -12.66 8.05 -6.66
CA ARG A 110 -13.69 9.01 -6.24
C ARG A 110 -15.09 8.41 -6.28
N THR A 111 -15.43 7.67 -7.34
CA THR A 111 -16.73 6.99 -7.44
C THR A 111 -16.88 5.93 -6.35
N LEU A 112 -15.84 5.16 -6.07
CA LEU A 112 -15.82 4.16 -5.00
C LEU A 112 -16.00 4.82 -3.62
N ALA A 113 -15.25 5.90 -3.36
CA ALA A 113 -15.36 6.64 -2.09
C ALA A 113 -16.77 7.20 -1.90
N LYS A 114 -17.39 7.74 -2.96
CA LYS A 114 -18.74 8.30 -2.91
C LYS A 114 -19.79 7.24 -2.61
N LEU A 115 -19.75 6.10 -3.30
CA LEU A 115 -20.70 5.01 -3.09
C LEU A 115 -20.53 4.35 -1.71
N LEU A 116 -19.29 4.18 -1.24
CA LEU A 116 -19.06 3.73 0.13
C LEU A 116 -19.56 4.74 1.16
N GLY A 117 -19.48 6.04 0.83
CA GLY A 117 -19.95 7.14 1.65
C GLY A 117 -21.46 7.20 1.85
N GLU A 118 -22.25 6.46 1.05
CA GLU A 118 -23.71 6.32 1.25
C GLU A 118 -24.04 5.51 2.53
N GLU A 119 -23.16 4.61 2.94
CA GLU A 119 -23.39 3.72 4.09
C GLU A 119 -22.41 3.95 5.25
N LYS A 120 -21.27 4.58 5.00
CA LYS A 120 -20.16 4.70 5.98
C LYS A 120 -19.56 6.09 5.96
N LYS A 121 -18.84 6.42 7.04
CA LYS A 121 -18.00 7.61 7.05
C LYS A 121 -16.68 7.30 6.33
N VAL A 122 -16.51 7.85 5.14
CA VAL A 122 -15.38 7.58 4.24
C VAL A 122 -14.53 8.83 4.06
N LEU A 123 -13.19 8.66 4.13
CA LEU A 123 -12.21 9.68 3.81
C LEU A 123 -11.52 9.32 2.49
N SER A 124 -11.47 10.26 1.56
CA SER A 124 -10.76 10.10 0.30
C SER A 124 -9.40 10.80 0.35
N PHE A 125 -8.35 10.11 -0.10
CA PHE A 125 -7.01 10.67 -0.25
C PHE A 125 -6.58 10.63 -1.71
N ASP A 126 -6.17 11.80 -2.23
CA ASP A 126 -5.49 11.92 -3.52
C ASP A 126 -3.99 12.06 -3.24
N LEU A 127 -3.25 10.99 -3.48
CA LEU A 127 -1.80 10.90 -3.27
C LEU A 127 -1.03 10.87 -4.59
N GLU A 128 -1.64 11.38 -5.65
CA GLU A 128 -0.91 11.63 -6.90
C GLU A 128 0.03 12.84 -6.73
N ALA A 129 1.25 12.72 -7.26
CA ALA A 129 2.23 13.81 -7.23
C ALA A 129 1.75 15.05 -7.98
N PHE A 130 0.94 14.85 -9.02
CA PHE A 130 0.28 15.89 -9.79
C PHE A 130 -1.24 15.74 -9.65
N SER A 131 -1.76 16.16 -8.50
CA SER A 131 -3.20 16.15 -8.28
C SER A 131 -3.89 17.18 -9.18
N ASN A 132 -5.03 16.80 -9.75
CA ASN A 132 -5.87 17.72 -10.51
C ASN A 132 -6.85 18.51 -9.61
N LEU A 133 -6.82 18.29 -8.31
CA LEU A 133 -7.73 18.94 -7.36
C LEU A 133 -7.54 20.45 -7.29
N GLY A 134 -6.30 20.93 -7.47
CA GLY A 134 -6.03 22.38 -7.45
C GLY A 134 -6.70 23.20 -8.57
N GLY A 135 -7.05 22.54 -9.69
CA GLY A 135 -7.65 23.20 -10.86
C GLY A 135 -9.10 22.84 -11.14
N SER A 136 -9.59 21.74 -10.58
CA SER A 136 -10.94 21.20 -10.85
C SER A 136 -11.76 20.96 -9.59
N SER A 137 -11.28 21.41 -8.43
CA SER A 137 -12.03 21.33 -7.18
C SER A 137 -13.21 22.31 -7.18
N GLU A 138 -14.27 21.94 -6.49
CA GLU A 138 -15.43 22.81 -6.26
C GLU A 138 -15.02 24.12 -5.54
N LYS A 139 -14.06 23.99 -4.61
CA LYS A 139 -13.40 25.10 -3.93
C LYS A 139 -11.91 24.79 -3.81
N PRO A 140 -11.03 25.82 -3.91
CA PRO A 140 -9.61 25.60 -3.68
C PRO A 140 -9.37 25.15 -2.24
N PHE A 141 -8.48 24.17 -2.06
CA PHE A 141 -8.05 23.78 -0.72
C PHE A 141 -7.27 24.91 -0.05
N ARG A 142 -7.58 25.16 1.21
CA ARG A 142 -6.92 26.21 2.01
C ARG A 142 -5.52 25.76 2.45
N TYR A 143 -5.34 24.47 2.68
CA TYR A 143 -4.10 23.84 3.14
C TYR A 143 -3.68 22.75 2.15
N GLY A 144 -2.38 22.38 2.19
CA GLY A 144 -1.80 21.29 1.42
C GLY A 144 -1.33 20.15 2.31
N LEU A 145 -0.83 19.10 1.68
CA LEU A 145 -0.22 17.97 2.39
C LEU A 145 1.02 18.41 3.18
N SER A 146 1.77 19.40 2.70
CA SER A 146 2.93 19.97 3.42
C SER A 146 2.53 20.56 4.77
N ASP A 147 1.37 21.24 4.84
CA ASP A 147 0.85 21.79 6.09
C ASP A 147 0.47 20.69 7.08
N LEU A 148 -0.18 19.63 6.58
CA LEU A 148 -0.52 18.45 7.38
C LEU A 148 0.74 17.77 7.94
N LEU A 149 1.78 17.60 7.11
CA LEU A 149 3.06 17.00 7.53
C LEU A 149 3.81 17.87 8.53
N TYR A 150 3.79 19.18 8.34
CA TYR A 150 4.36 20.12 9.30
C TYR A 150 3.69 19.98 10.66
N ALA A 151 2.39 19.97 10.66
CA ALA A 151 1.62 19.86 11.86
C ALA A 151 1.81 18.51 12.58
N GLU A 152 1.97 17.41 11.84
CA GLU A 152 2.35 16.10 12.42
C GLU A 152 3.72 16.16 13.11
N ARG A 153 4.68 16.86 12.52
CA ARG A 153 6.06 16.99 13.08
C ARG A 153 6.09 17.81 14.37
N VAL A 154 5.32 18.91 14.44
CA VAL A 154 5.31 19.77 15.65
C VAL A 154 4.40 19.24 16.76
N GLY A 155 3.62 18.21 16.48
CA GLY A 155 2.67 17.60 17.41
C GLY A 155 1.30 18.26 17.38
N LEU A 156 0.25 17.45 17.46
CA LEU A 156 -1.14 17.93 17.37
C LEU A 156 -1.58 18.81 18.56
N SER A 157 -0.84 18.83 19.67
CA SER A 157 -1.13 19.73 20.78
C SER A 157 -1.10 21.21 20.40
N VAL A 158 -0.27 21.56 19.39
CA VAL A 158 -0.23 22.93 18.85
C VAL A 158 -1.53 23.33 18.16
N TRP A 159 -2.35 22.36 17.71
CA TRP A 159 -3.60 22.59 17.01
C TRP A 159 -4.79 22.72 17.96
N GLU A 160 -4.73 22.01 19.09
CA GLU A 160 -5.71 22.09 20.15
C GLU A 160 -5.60 23.42 20.91
N GLU A 161 -4.38 23.94 21.09
CA GLU A 161 -4.12 25.22 21.78
C GLU A 161 -4.59 26.44 20.97
N GLU A 162 -4.57 26.37 19.63
CA GLU A 162 -5.05 27.45 18.75
C GLU A 162 -6.56 27.35 18.42
N GLY A 163 -7.26 26.32 18.94
CA GLY A 163 -8.66 26.07 18.63
C GLY A 163 -8.93 25.66 17.19
N GLU A 164 -7.88 25.33 16.43
CA GLU A 164 -7.98 24.85 15.06
C GLU A 164 -8.02 23.31 15.06
N GLU A 165 -9.17 22.77 14.70
CA GLU A 165 -9.38 21.33 14.67
C GLU A 165 -8.68 20.66 13.46
N PRO A 166 -8.35 19.36 13.54
CA PRO A 166 -7.82 18.58 12.41
C PRO A 166 -8.69 18.63 11.16
N GLU A 167 -9.93 19.09 11.29
CA GLU A 167 -10.91 19.27 10.20
C GLU A 167 -10.42 20.21 9.10
N ARG A 168 -9.52 21.13 9.39
CA ARG A 168 -8.97 22.05 8.39
C ARG A 168 -8.20 21.34 7.26
N PHE A 169 -7.76 20.09 7.49
CA PHE A 169 -7.11 19.25 6.48
C PHE A 169 -8.08 18.32 5.76
N ILE A 170 -9.38 18.48 5.99
CA ILE A 170 -10.43 17.75 5.31
C ILE A 170 -11.43 18.75 4.77
N GLU A 171 -11.64 18.75 3.48
CA GLU A 171 -12.63 19.58 2.83
C GLU A 171 -13.68 18.74 2.11
N LYS A 172 -14.92 19.25 2.08
CA LYS A 172 -15.97 18.65 1.27
C LYS A 172 -15.84 19.10 -0.17
N GLN A 173 -15.59 18.13 -1.04
CA GLN A 173 -15.53 18.31 -2.49
C GLN A 173 -16.49 17.32 -3.14
N TRP A 174 -17.46 17.79 -3.92
CA TRP A 174 -18.47 16.96 -4.59
C TRP A 174 -19.19 15.98 -3.63
N GLY A 175 -19.42 16.44 -2.39
CA GLY A 175 -20.03 15.63 -1.34
C GLY A 175 -19.16 14.49 -0.81
N LEU A 176 -17.84 14.50 -1.08
CA LEU A 176 -16.84 13.64 -0.49
C LEU A 176 -16.10 14.40 0.63
N ASP A 177 -15.78 13.72 1.72
CA ASP A 177 -14.76 14.20 2.66
C ASP A 177 -13.39 13.85 2.06
N MET A 178 -12.67 14.88 1.61
CA MET A 178 -11.36 14.74 0.97
C MET A 178 -10.28 15.34 1.84
N ALA A 179 -9.24 14.57 2.10
CA ALA A 179 -8.03 15.10 2.72
C ALA A 179 -7.29 16.01 1.74
N VAL A 180 -6.56 16.98 2.31
CA VAL A 180 -5.74 17.91 1.52
C VAL A 180 -4.79 17.16 0.57
N PRO A 181 -4.73 17.58 -0.71
CA PRO A 181 -3.84 16.98 -1.70
C PRO A 181 -2.40 17.44 -1.52
N ALA A 182 -1.48 16.81 -2.24
CA ALA A 182 -0.13 17.31 -2.37
C ALA A 182 -0.15 18.70 -3.05
N ASP A 183 0.48 19.66 -2.41
CA ASP A 183 0.63 21.04 -2.91
C ASP A 183 1.78 21.16 -3.92
N SER A 184 2.71 20.22 -3.90
CA SER A 184 3.73 20.03 -4.93
C SER A 184 4.17 18.57 -5.05
N PRO A 185 4.71 18.15 -6.21
CA PRO A 185 5.19 16.78 -6.39
C PRO A 185 6.35 16.43 -5.44
N GLU A 186 7.16 17.41 -5.03
CA GLU A 186 8.28 17.24 -4.12
C GLU A 186 7.80 16.71 -2.77
N VAL A 187 6.63 17.12 -2.30
CA VAL A 187 6.04 16.62 -1.05
C VAL A 187 5.87 15.12 -1.07
N ILE A 188 5.46 14.54 -2.21
CA ILE A 188 5.31 13.09 -2.36
C ILE A 188 6.67 12.40 -2.54
N PHE A 189 7.59 13.00 -3.32
CA PHE A 189 8.85 12.35 -3.68
C PHE A 189 9.94 12.48 -2.61
N GLU A 190 9.97 13.58 -1.87
CA GLU A 190 11.05 13.86 -0.93
C GLU A 190 10.68 13.48 0.51
N THR A 191 9.38 13.47 0.86
CA THR A 191 8.97 13.07 2.20
C THR A 191 9.12 11.55 2.38
N PRO A 192 9.70 11.11 3.51
CA PRO A 192 9.72 9.68 3.84
C PRO A 192 8.30 9.11 3.88
N PRO A 193 7.99 8.03 3.13
CA PRO A 193 6.63 7.48 3.05
C PRO A 193 5.98 7.21 4.41
N GLY A 194 6.77 6.78 5.41
CA GLY A 194 6.27 6.55 6.75
C GLY A 194 5.77 7.80 7.47
N GLU A 195 6.24 9.01 7.12
CA GLU A 195 5.73 10.26 7.66
C GLU A 195 4.36 10.60 7.05
N ILE A 196 4.24 10.46 5.72
CA ILE A 196 2.96 10.64 5.03
C ILE A 196 1.90 9.70 5.63
N ILE A 197 2.25 8.42 5.78
CA ILE A 197 1.33 7.42 6.32
C ILE A 197 0.88 7.77 7.74
N ARG A 198 1.80 8.16 8.63
CA ARG A 198 1.43 8.55 10.01
C ARG A 198 0.48 9.74 10.04
N ALA A 199 0.75 10.77 9.22
CA ALA A 199 -0.11 11.94 9.14
C ALA A 199 -1.53 11.57 8.67
N LEU A 200 -1.65 10.72 7.65
CA LEU A 200 -2.92 10.25 7.11
C LEU A 200 -3.66 9.33 8.10
N GLU A 201 -2.98 8.42 8.77
CA GLU A 201 -3.58 7.56 9.81
C GLU A 201 -4.14 8.38 10.97
N LYS A 202 -3.42 9.42 11.38
CA LYS A 202 -3.87 10.31 12.42
C LYS A 202 -5.13 11.05 12.02
N LEU A 203 -5.16 11.60 10.80
CA LEU A 203 -6.33 12.27 10.25
C LEU A 203 -7.54 11.32 10.16
N PHE A 204 -7.30 10.09 9.69
CA PHE A 204 -8.32 9.04 9.62
C PHE A 204 -8.91 8.69 10.98
N THR A 205 -8.09 8.55 12.02
CA THR A 205 -8.52 8.13 13.35
C THR A 205 -9.20 9.25 14.13
N THR A 206 -8.74 10.50 13.99
CA THR A 206 -9.27 11.66 14.75
C THR A 206 -10.75 11.88 14.49
N LYS A 207 -11.24 11.62 13.28
CA LYS A 207 -12.65 11.82 12.91
C LYS A 207 -13.48 10.55 12.86
N ALA A 208 -12.93 9.44 13.35
CA ALA A 208 -13.60 8.14 13.40
C ALA A 208 -14.15 7.72 12.01
N TYR A 209 -13.36 7.91 10.96
CA TYR A 209 -13.67 7.35 9.64
C TYR A 209 -13.60 5.83 9.71
N GLN A 210 -14.55 5.18 9.05
CA GLN A 210 -14.63 3.72 9.01
C GLN A 210 -13.84 3.15 7.84
N CYS A 211 -13.76 3.90 6.76
CA CYS A 211 -13.07 3.51 5.55
C CYS A 211 -12.31 4.70 4.94
N ALA A 212 -11.17 4.42 4.32
CA ALA A 212 -10.46 5.39 3.51
C ALA A 212 -10.16 4.81 2.13
N VAL A 213 -10.39 5.61 1.09
CA VAL A 213 -10.02 5.29 -0.28
C VAL A 213 -8.81 6.11 -0.67
N LEU A 214 -7.72 5.43 -1.06
CA LEU A 214 -6.43 6.02 -1.39
C LEU A 214 -6.20 5.94 -2.90
N ASP A 215 -6.19 7.07 -3.60
CA ASP A 215 -5.61 7.16 -4.94
C ASP A 215 -4.08 7.27 -4.78
N LEU A 216 -3.38 6.15 -4.93
CA LEU A 216 -1.95 6.03 -4.59
C LEU A 216 -1.02 6.52 -5.70
N GLY A 217 -1.55 7.01 -6.82
CA GLY A 217 -0.71 7.47 -7.92
C GLY A 217 0.24 6.39 -8.46
N THR A 218 1.47 6.80 -8.77
CA THR A 218 2.53 5.94 -9.33
C THR A 218 3.81 5.89 -8.47
N GLU A 219 3.82 6.48 -7.28
CA GLU A 219 4.99 6.49 -6.40
C GLU A 219 5.13 5.14 -5.68
N TYR A 220 5.98 4.26 -6.22
CA TYR A 220 6.12 2.88 -5.75
C TYR A 220 6.65 2.75 -4.31
N ARG A 221 7.42 3.73 -3.80
CA ARG A 221 7.88 3.72 -2.41
C ARG A 221 6.70 3.91 -1.47
N LEU A 222 5.82 4.84 -1.80
CA LEU A 222 4.60 5.10 -1.03
C LEU A 222 3.63 3.92 -1.11
N ILE A 223 3.38 3.39 -2.31
CA ILE A 223 2.56 2.19 -2.51
C ILE A 223 3.09 1.05 -1.63
N ARG A 224 4.39 0.74 -1.67
CA ARG A 224 5.00 -0.36 -0.91
C ARG A 224 4.79 -0.22 0.59
N GLU A 225 4.93 0.99 1.13
CA GLU A 225 4.76 1.24 2.55
C GLU A 225 3.28 1.15 2.99
N PHE A 226 2.34 1.42 2.08
CA PHE A 226 0.91 1.22 2.34
C PHE A 226 0.46 -0.24 2.29
N LEU A 227 1.13 -1.13 1.53
CA LEU A 227 0.67 -2.52 1.36
C LEU A 227 0.31 -3.24 2.67
N PRO A 228 1.07 -3.12 3.78
CA PRO A 228 0.72 -3.76 5.04
C PRO A 228 -0.58 -3.25 5.68
N LYS A 229 -1.00 -2.04 5.32
CA LYS A 229 -2.14 -1.33 5.90
C LYS A 229 -3.42 -1.50 5.08
N LEU A 230 -3.30 -1.86 3.81
CA LEU A 230 -4.43 -2.03 2.93
C LEU A 230 -5.28 -3.26 3.30
N GLY A 231 -6.59 -3.10 3.29
CA GLY A 231 -7.56 -4.19 3.31
C GLY A 231 -7.82 -4.77 1.92
N LYS A 232 -7.68 -3.94 0.87
CA LYS A 232 -7.83 -4.32 -0.54
C LYS A 232 -7.05 -3.36 -1.43
N LEU A 233 -6.57 -3.86 -2.58
CA LEU A 233 -5.95 -3.07 -3.63
C LEU A 233 -6.65 -3.33 -4.95
N TYR A 234 -7.22 -2.29 -5.54
CA TYR A 234 -7.71 -2.31 -6.91
C TYR A 234 -6.63 -1.81 -7.87
N VAL A 235 -6.51 -2.51 -8.99
CA VAL A 235 -5.51 -2.20 -10.02
C VAL A 235 -6.21 -1.95 -11.35
N PRO A 236 -6.66 -0.71 -11.62
CA PRO A 236 -7.21 -0.35 -12.92
C PRO A 236 -6.24 -0.62 -14.05
N THR A 237 -6.73 -1.17 -15.16
CA THR A 237 -5.95 -1.51 -16.35
C THR A 237 -6.69 -1.16 -17.63
N LEU A 238 -6.01 -1.28 -18.78
CA LEU A 238 -6.60 -1.17 -20.11
C LEU A 238 -6.63 -2.52 -20.81
N ALA A 239 -7.44 -2.65 -21.84
CA ALA A 239 -7.67 -3.91 -22.54
C ALA A 239 -6.48 -4.35 -23.44
N ASP A 240 -5.56 -3.43 -23.77
CA ASP A 240 -4.43 -3.75 -24.62
C ASP A 240 -3.38 -4.64 -23.94
N SER A 241 -2.68 -5.44 -24.72
CA SER A 241 -1.73 -6.44 -24.23
C SER A 241 -0.56 -5.85 -23.43
N GLN A 242 -0.09 -4.64 -23.76
CA GLN A 242 1.01 -3.98 -23.04
C GLN A 242 0.56 -3.54 -21.65
N SER A 243 -0.62 -2.96 -21.53
CA SER A 243 -1.22 -2.57 -20.27
C SER A 243 -1.48 -3.78 -19.37
N GLN A 244 -1.98 -4.87 -19.93
CA GLN A 244 -2.18 -6.12 -19.21
C GLN A 244 -0.87 -6.71 -18.70
N ALA A 245 0.17 -6.74 -19.54
CA ALA A 245 1.50 -7.22 -19.13
C ALA A 245 2.10 -6.37 -17.99
N LYS A 246 1.99 -5.03 -18.05
CA LYS A 246 2.43 -4.14 -16.97
C LYS A 246 1.64 -4.39 -15.69
N THR A 247 0.33 -4.57 -15.80
CA THR A 247 -0.56 -4.86 -14.67
C THR A 247 -0.20 -6.19 -14.01
N ALA A 248 0.04 -7.24 -14.79
CA ALA A 248 0.49 -8.53 -14.27
C ALA A 248 1.83 -8.44 -13.52
N ALA A 249 2.80 -7.72 -14.09
CA ALA A 249 4.09 -7.47 -13.45
C ALA A 249 3.94 -6.66 -12.14
N PHE A 250 3.07 -5.67 -12.12
CA PHE A 250 2.77 -4.88 -10.92
C PHE A 250 2.12 -5.73 -9.83
N ILE A 251 1.14 -6.55 -10.15
CA ILE A 251 0.47 -7.46 -9.20
C ILE A 251 1.48 -8.45 -8.62
N ALA A 252 2.34 -9.04 -9.45
CA ALA A 252 3.41 -9.92 -8.98
C ALA A 252 4.38 -9.20 -8.02
N TRP A 253 4.71 -7.94 -8.32
CA TRP A 253 5.52 -7.12 -7.43
C TRP A 253 4.80 -6.81 -6.12
N VAL A 254 3.50 -6.49 -6.14
CA VAL A 254 2.69 -6.27 -4.93
C VAL A 254 2.67 -7.52 -4.06
N GLN A 255 2.38 -8.68 -4.63
CA GLN A 255 2.34 -9.96 -3.92
C GLN A 255 3.69 -10.29 -3.27
N LYS A 256 4.80 -10.01 -3.96
CA LYS A 256 6.15 -10.22 -3.43
C LYS A 256 6.50 -9.25 -2.28
N ASN A 257 5.97 -8.03 -2.29
CA ASN A 257 6.29 -6.98 -1.32
C ASN A 257 5.23 -6.82 -0.23
N SER A 258 4.05 -7.41 -0.38
CA SER A 258 3.05 -7.43 0.68
C SER A 258 3.56 -8.30 1.83
N MET A 259 3.56 -7.75 3.04
CA MET A 259 3.86 -8.49 4.28
C MET A 259 2.64 -9.29 4.76
N LYS A 260 1.44 -8.98 4.28
CA LYS A 260 0.23 -9.76 4.53
C LYS A 260 0.25 -11.00 3.66
N LYS A 261 0.00 -12.16 4.24
CA LYS A 261 -0.07 -13.46 3.55
C LYS A 261 -1.10 -13.45 2.40
N GLU A 262 -2.12 -12.58 2.50
CA GLU A 262 -3.20 -12.45 1.52
C GLU A 262 -3.75 -11.01 1.49
N LEU A 263 -3.04 -10.08 0.84
CA LEU A 263 -3.67 -8.83 0.44
C LEU A 263 -4.55 -9.12 -0.77
N PRO A 264 -5.88 -8.92 -0.71
CA PRO A 264 -6.74 -9.02 -1.88
C PRO A 264 -6.36 -7.96 -2.91
N VAL A 265 -5.88 -8.41 -4.07
CA VAL A 265 -5.51 -7.55 -5.20
C VAL A 265 -6.39 -7.92 -6.38
N GLU A 266 -7.08 -6.93 -6.92
CA GLU A 266 -8.03 -7.12 -8.02
C GLU A 266 -7.71 -6.19 -9.19
N ALA A 267 -7.38 -6.78 -10.36
CA ALA A 267 -7.28 -6.04 -11.60
C ALA A 267 -8.69 -5.72 -12.11
N VAL A 268 -8.93 -4.47 -12.46
CA VAL A 268 -10.24 -4.01 -12.96
C VAL A 268 -10.09 -3.31 -14.31
N LEU A 269 -10.88 -3.76 -15.28
CA LEU A 269 -11.04 -3.09 -16.57
C LEU A 269 -12.21 -2.11 -16.43
N LEU A 270 -11.87 -0.83 -16.32
CA LEU A 270 -12.89 0.20 -16.10
C LEU A 270 -13.63 0.55 -17.39
N PRO A 271 -14.91 0.92 -17.31
CA PRO A 271 -15.62 1.48 -18.45
C PRO A 271 -14.98 2.80 -18.90
N ALA A 272 -15.10 3.08 -20.18
CA ALA A 272 -14.63 4.35 -20.72
C ALA A 272 -15.44 5.50 -20.11
N VAL A 273 -14.74 6.51 -19.62
CA VAL A 273 -15.37 7.77 -19.17
C VAL A 273 -15.42 8.69 -20.37
N ASP A 274 -16.61 9.22 -20.67
CA ASP A 274 -16.77 10.20 -21.75
C ASP A 274 -15.96 11.45 -21.43
N PRO A 275 -14.94 11.80 -22.22
CA PRO A 275 -14.11 12.97 -21.97
C PRO A 275 -14.86 14.32 -22.17
N SER A 276 -16.07 14.28 -22.74
CA SER A 276 -16.90 15.46 -22.94
C SER A 276 -17.74 15.83 -21.72
N ILE A 277 -17.73 15.00 -20.66
CA ILE A 277 -18.43 15.32 -19.41
C ILE A 277 -17.73 16.51 -18.72
N GLN A 278 -18.15 17.69 -19.08
CA GLN A 278 -17.88 18.95 -18.37
C GLN A 278 -19.01 19.19 -17.37
N ALA A 279 -19.01 18.44 -16.29
CA ALA A 279 -19.98 18.66 -15.23
C ALA A 279 -19.36 19.54 -14.15
N ASP A 280 -20.17 20.42 -13.57
CA ASP A 280 -19.80 21.19 -12.38
C ASP A 280 -19.47 20.24 -11.21
N ASP A 281 -20.11 19.07 -11.17
CA ASP A 281 -19.77 17.94 -10.32
C ASP A 281 -19.37 16.71 -11.18
N PRO A 282 -18.07 16.51 -11.43
CA PRO A 282 -17.61 15.37 -12.22
C PRO A 282 -17.83 14.03 -11.50
N VAL A 283 -17.96 14.02 -10.17
CA VAL A 283 -18.21 12.80 -9.38
C VAL A 283 -19.68 12.38 -9.54
N GLU A 284 -20.62 13.34 -9.52
CA GLU A 284 -22.03 13.04 -9.76
C GLU A 284 -22.26 12.47 -11.16
N ALA A 285 -21.63 13.02 -12.17
CA ALA A 285 -21.70 12.49 -13.54
C ALA A 285 -21.17 11.05 -13.64
N LEU A 286 -20.09 10.74 -12.92
CA LEU A 286 -19.55 9.36 -12.84
C LEU A 286 -20.51 8.39 -12.12
N LEU A 287 -21.19 8.86 -11.06
CA LEU A 287 -22.12 8.03 -10.29
C LEU A 287 -23.33 7.55 -11.10
N PHE A 288 -23.88 8.41 -11.93
CA PHE A 288 -25.04 8.09 -12.76
C PHE A 288 -24.65 7.48 -14.11
N GLY A 289 -23.36 7.46 -14.44
CA GLY A 289 -22.81 6.84 -15.64
C GLY A 289 -22.43 5.37 -15.48
N GLU A 290 -21.74 4.85 -16.49
CA GLU A 290 -21.24 3.45 -16.53
C GLU A 290 -20.26 3.14 -15.39
N MET A 291 -19.47 4.13 -14.95
CA MET A 291 -18.54 3.96 -13.84
C MET A 291 -19.28 3.65 -12.53
N GLY A 292 -20.33 4.41 -12.21
CA GLY A 292 -21.15 4.16 -11.02
C GLY A 292 -21.85 2.81 -11.05
N ALA A 293 -22.40 2.41 -12.20
CA ALA A 293 -22.98 1.08 -12.37
C ALA A 293 -21.95 -0.03 -12.17
N PHE A 294 -20.76 0.13 -12.74
CA PHE A 294 -19.63 -0.80 -12.57
C PHE A 294 -19.23 -0.93 -11.09
N VAL A 295 -19.04 0.18 -10.38
CA VAL A 295 -18.61 0.16 -8.98
C VAL A 295 -19.69 -0.45 -8.08
N ARG A 296 -20.97 -0.17 -8.30
CA ARG A 296 -22.08 -0.83 -7.55
C ARG A 296 -22.05 -2.35 -7.74
N LYS A 297 -21.86 -2.83 -8.98
CA LYS A 297 -21.73 -4.25 -9.28
C LYS A 297 -20.51 -4.86 -8.59
N LEU A 298 -19.39 -4.15 -8.57
CA LEU A 298 -18.17 -4.57 -7.87
C LEU A 298 -18.39 -4.66 -6.34
N MET A 299 -19.14 -3.74 -5.76
CA MET A 299 -19.46 -3.71 -4.32
C MET A 299 -20.44 -4.82 -3.93
N SER A 300 -21.41 -5.17 -4.78
CA SER A 300 -22.34 -6.27 -4.53
C SER A 300 -21.69 -7.66 -4.60
N GLY A 301 -20.45 -7.74 -5.09
CA GLY A 301 -19.73 -9.00 -5.27
C GLY A 301 -20.19 -9.78 -6.51
N GLU A 302 -20.98 -9.17 -7.37
CA GLU A 302 -21.29 -9.71 -8.69
C GLU A 302 -20.03 -9.62 -9.55
N SER A 303 -19.46 -10.77 -9.92
CA SER A 303 -18.23 -10.89 -10.69
C SER A 303 -18.31 -10.05 -11.97
N SER A 304 -17.48 -9.04 -12.13
CA SER A 304 -17.20 -8.44 -13.42
C SER A 304 -16.57 -9.52 -14.29
N GLY A 305 -17.26 -9.88 -15.38
CA GLY A 305 -16.97 -11.02 -16.25
C GLY A 305 -15.47 -11.25 -16.51
N ASP A 306 -15.13 -12.50 -16.50
CA ASP A 306 -13.84 -13.14 -16.65
C ASP A 306 -12.82 -12.42 -17.55
N VAL A 307 -11.83 -11.79 -16.93
CA VAL A 307 -10.54 -11.48 -17.59
C VAL A 307 -9.59 -12.71 -17.52
N ARG A 308 -10.09 -13.87 -17.00
CA ARG A 308 -9.26 -15.04 -16.66
C ARG A 308 -9.02 -16.05 -17.78
N ASP A 309 -9.76 -16.01 -18.88
CA ASP A 309 -9.64 -17.06 -19.92
C ASP A 309 -8.51 -16.82 -20.95
N GLY A 310 -7.65 -15.84 -20.79
CA GLY A 310 -6.52 -15.57 -21.69
C GLY A 310 -5.16 -16.13 -21.29
N TYR A 311 -4.97 -16.69 -20.09
CA TYR A 311 -3.65 -17.07 -19.58
C TYR A 311 -3.38 -18.57 -19.41
N GLY A 312 -4.17 -19.41 -20.04
CA GLY A 312 -3.95 -20.86 -19.98
C GLY A 312 -4.05 -21.50 -21.35
N GLN A 313 -3.03 -21.42 -22.16
CA GLN A 313 -2.55 -22.38 -23.17
C GLN A 313 -1.81 -21.69 -24.31
N LYS A 314 -0.47 -21.56 -24.18
CA LYS A 314 0.49 -21.89 -25.26
C LYS A 314 1.87 -22.00 -24.66
#